data_bb302e47d6c55e09d953a8c316e53f41
#
_entry.id   bb302e47d6c55e09d953a8c316e53f41
#
_cell.length_a   1.000
_cell.length_b   1.000
_cell.length_c   1.000
_cell.angle_alpha   90.00
_cell.angle_beta   90.00
_cell.angle_gamma   90.00
#
_symmetry.space_group_name_H-M   'P 1'
#
loop_
_entity.id
_entity.type
_entity.pdbx_description
1 polymer ?
#
loop_
_entity_poly.entity_id
_entity_poly.type
_entity_poly.pdbx_seq_one_letter_code
_entity_poly.pdbx_strand_id
1 'polypeptide(L)'
;MRNISLRITLFILCLWFVSLAKAQSFDKENDNQIGDTAVNFSFLNENGKSDLYKLLEERKTNVLVVFYSPECEDCQALKKKMSKSKKLNSLIENGELTILAVAPEVEPSLWEKHKDEVPQNWINSYCEDCEPITKSYIWTVPTLFLISKDKIVLNRDFKHRERNKYN
;
A
#
# COMPACT_ATOMS: atom_id res chain seq x y z
N MET A 1 -5.35 31.83 -46.38
CA MET A 1 -5.60 32.28 -44.99
C MET A 1 -6.41 31.28 -44.13
N ARG A 2 -6.99 30.22 -44.72
CA ARG A 2 -7.87 29.25 -44.00
C ARG A 2 -7.12 28.18 -43.16
N ASN A 3 -5.84 27.92 -43.43
CA ASN A 3 -5.04 26.87 -42.79
C ASN A 3 -4.32 27.32 -41.50
N ILE A 4 -4.21 28.62 -41.26
CA ILE A 4 -3.55 29.17 -40.04
C ILE A 4 -4.51 29.11 -38.85
N SER A 5 -5.78 29.42 -39.07
CA SER A 5 -6.83 29.35 -38.02
C SER A 5 -7.00 27.92 -37.48
N LEU A 6 -7.01 26.92 -38.37
CA LEU A 6 -7.18 25.52 -37.96
C LEU A 6 -5.98 24.98 -37.12
N ARG A 7 -4.76 25.42 -37.47
CA ARG A 7 -3.55 25.04 -36.70
C ARG A 7 -3.49 25.67 -35.31
N ILE A 8 -3.95 26.92 -35.19
CA ILE A 8 -4.02 27.62 -33.88
C ILE A 8 -5.07 26.97 -32.99
N THR A 9 -6.22 26.59 -33.57
CA THR A 9 -7.29 25.90 -32.79
C THR A 9 -6.83 24.51 -32.29
N LEU A 10 -6.09 23.77 -33.12
CA LEU A 10 -5.52 22.47 -32.73
C LEU A 10 -4.48 22.62 -31.63
N PHE A 11 -3.65 23.67 -31.69
CA PHE A 11 -2.62 23.93 -30.67
C PHE A 11 -3.23 24.33 -29.31
N ILE A 12 -4.31 25.10 -29.29
CA ILE A 12 -5.04 25.49 -28.09
C ILE A 12 -5.75 24.26 -27.48
N LEU A 13 -6.32 23.37 -28.30
CA LEU A 13 -6.92 22.11 -27.81
C LEU A 13 -5.89 21.19 -27.16
N CYS A 14 -4.68 21.07 -27.74
CA CYS A 14 -3.59 20.28 -27.14
C CYS A 14 -3.12 20.85 -25.80
N LEU A 15 -3.08 22.18 -25.65
CA LEU A 15 -2.70 22.83 -24.39
C LEU A 15 -3.74 22.60 -23.26
N TRP A 16 -5.01 22.43 -23.59
CA TRP A 16 -6.07 22.14 -22.62
C TRP A 16 -6.01 20.69 -22.11
N PHE A 17 -5.55 19.74 -22.92
CA PHE A 17 -5.40 18.35 -22.51
C PHE A 17 -4.21 18.08 -21.59
N VAL A 18 -3.19 18.93 -21.58
CA VAL A 18 -2.00 18.79 -20.73
C VAL A 18 -2.28 19.19 -19.26
N SER A 19 -3.36 19.92 -19.02
CA SER A 19 -3.68 20.44 -17.66
C SER A 19 -4.39 19.45 -16.74
N LEU A 20 -4.66 18.22 -17.16
CA LEU A 20 -5.42 17.23 -16.38
C LEU A 20 -4.59 16.08 -15.80
N ALA A 21 -3.29 16.03 -16.08
CA ALA A 21 -2.39 15.16 -15.36
C ALA A 21 -2.09 15.82 -13.99
N LYS A 22 -2.98 15.64 -13.01
CA LYS A 22 -2.61 15.80 -11.60
C LYS A 22 -1.54 14.74 -11.32
N ALA A 23 -0.27 15.13 -11.40
CA ALA A 23 0.78 14.36 -10.77
C ALA A 23 0.37 14.22 -9.30
N GLN A 24 0.11 12.99 -8.84
CA GLN A 24 -0.02 12.72 -7.42
C GLN A 24 1.31 13.11 -6.79
N SER A 25 1.37 14.31 -6.22
CA SER A 25 2.54 14.75 -5.48
C SER A 25 2.51 14.00 -4.16
N PHE A 26 3.52 13.18 -3.93
CA PHE A 26 3.83 12.63 -2.62
C PHE A 26 3.90 13.80 -1.63
N ASP A 27 3.03 13.77 -0.63
CA ASP A 27 2.99 14.79 0.42
C ASP A 27 3.98 14.40 1.51
N LYS A 28 5.19 14.96 1.42
CA LYS A 28 6.27 14.68 2.34
C LYS A 28 5.95 15.09 3.80
N GLU A 29 5.00 15.99 4.00
CA GLU A 29 4.58 16.45 5.34
C GLU A 29 3.66 15.43 6.03
N ASN A 30 2.96 14.60 5.25
CA ASN A 30 2.07 13.54 5.76
C ASN A 30 2.67 12.13 5.69
N ASP A 31 3.94 12.00 5.32
CA ASP A 31 4.62 10.71 5.24
C ASP A 31 4.87 10.13 6.65
N ASN A 32 4.30 8.97 6.93
CA ASN A 32 4.49 8.27 8.21
C ASN A 32 5.96 7.94 8.45
N GLN A 33 6.58 8.60 9.41
CA GLN A 33 7.94 8.32 9.83
C GLN A 33 7.97 7.35 11.02
N ILE A 34 9.14 6.74 11.26
CA ILE A 34 9.34 5.92 12.47
C ILE A 34 9.17 6.79 13.70
N GLY A 35 8.28 6.39 14.60
CA GLY A 35 7.92 7.13 15.82
C GLY A 35 6.62 7.94 15.70
N ASP A 36 6.12 8.16 14.48
CA ASP A 36 4.85 8.86 14.29
C ASP A 36 3.65 7.98 14.65
N THR A 37 2.54 8.61 14.95
CA THR A 37 1.25 7.94 14.99
C THR A 37 0.84 7.59 13.56
N ALA A 38 0.66 6.31 13.27
CA ALA A 38 0.28 5.82 11.95
C ALA A 38 -1.05 6.43 11.50
N VAL A 39 -1.12 6.96 10.29
CA VAL A 39 -2.37 7.48 9.72
C VAL A 39 -3.36 6.34 9.55
N ASN A 40 -4.60 6.53 10.02
CA ASN A 40 -5.65 5.54 9.83
C ASN A 40 -6.08 5.46 8.36
N PHE A 41 -6.42 4.28 7.88
CA PHE A 41 -7.00 4.06 6.56
C PHE A 41 -8.01 2.92 6.57
N SER A 42 -9.02 3.01 5.72
CA SER A 42 -10.04 1.99 5.54
C SER A 42 -9.59 0.94 4.51
N PHE A 43 -10.06 -0.29 4.70
CA PHE A 43 -9.87 -1.39 3.75
C PHE A 43 -11.09 -2.30 3.73
N LEU A 44 -11.24 -3.06 2.65
CA LEU A 44 -12.23 -4.14 2.51
C LEU A 44 -11.53 -5.48 2.42
N ASN A 45 -12.10 -6.46 3.09
CA ASN A 45 -11.73 -7.86 2.99
C ASN A 45 -12.99 -8.74 2.84
N GLU A 46 -12.85 -10.03 2.86
CA GLU A 46 -13.97 -10.99 2.78
C GLU A 46 -15.01 -10.84 3.91
N ASN A 47 -14.64 -10.25 5.05
CA ASN A 47 -15.52 -10.01 6.20
C ASN A 47 -16.16 -8.61 6.16
N GLY A 48 -15.92 -7.83 5.10
CA GLY A 48 -16.46 -6.50 4.91
C GLY A 48 -15.48 -5.36 5.22
N LYS A 49 -16.02 -4.16 5.47
CA LYS A 49 -15.23 -2.95 5.68
C LYS A 49 -14.69 -2.85 7.10
N SER A 50 -13.42 -2.52 7.20
CA SER A 50 -12.71 -2.23 8.45
C SER A 50 -11.71 -1.09 8.25
N ASP A 51 -10.95 -0.76 9.28
CA ASP A 51 -9.84 0.18 9.23
C ASP A 51 -8.67 -0.28 10.09
N LEU A 52 -7.50 0.35 9.90
CA LEU A 52 -6.28 -0.03 10.59
C LEU A 52 -6.42 0.08 12.12
N TYR A 53 -7.05 1.15 12.62
CA TYR A 53 -7.16 1.37 14.06
C TYR A 53 -8.09 0.33 14.73
N LYS A 54 -9.21 0.04 14.08
CA LYS A 54 -10.12 -1.01 14.54
C LYS A 54 -9.42 -2.37 14.55
N LEU A 55 -8.64 -2.69 13.52
CA LEU A 55 -7.86 -3.93 13.47
C LEU A 55 -6.85 -4.01 14.63
N LEU A 56 -6.13 -2.93 14.94
CA LEU A 56 -5.18 -2.87 16.05
C LEU A 56 -5.86 -3.08 17.40
N GLU A 57 -7.04 -2.47 17.61
CA GLU A 57 -7.85 -2.60 18.84
C GLU A 57 -8.42 -4.01 19.04
N GLU A 58 -8.86 -4.66 17.95
CA GLU A 58 -9.40 -6.01 17.98
C GLU A 58 -8.31 -7.06 18.19
N ARG A 59 -7.21 -6.96 17.46
CA ARG A 59 -6.11 -7.95 17.50
C ARG A 59 -5.21 -7.78 18.71
N LYS A 60 -5.00 -6.57 19.21
CA LYS A 60 -4.10 -6.22 20.32
C LYS A 60 -2.64 -6.66 20.09
N THR A 61 -2.26 -6.79 18.82
CA THR A 61 -0.93 -7.19 18.36
C THR A 61 -0.30 -6.09 17.52
N ASN A 62 1.00 -6.15 17.31
CA ASN A 62 1.60 -5.35 16.24
C ASN A 62 1.08 -5.81 14.88
N VAL A 63 0.94 -4.87 13.94
CA VAL A 63 0.48 -5.15 12.58
C VAL A 63 1.60 -4.85 11.59
N LEU A 64 1.96 -5.85 10.79
CA LEU A 64 2.81 -5.66 9.63
C LEU A 64 1.91 -5.41 8.41
N VAL A 65 1.84 -4.17 7.95
CA VAL A 65 1.12 -3.78 6.74
C VAL A 65 2.02 -4.04 5.55
N VAL A 66 1.50 -4.74 4.55
CA VAL A 66 2.16 -5.05 3.27
C VAL A 66 1.32 -4.48 2.15
N PHE A 67 1.72 -3.34 1.61
CA PHE A 67 1.10 -2.80 0.40
C PHE A 67 1.66 -3.51 -0.82
N TYR A 68 0.77 -4.03 -1.67
CA TYR A 68 1.14 -4.86 -2.82
C TYR A 68 0.23 -4.60 -4.03
N SER A 69 0.66 -5.04 -5.21
CA SER A 69 -0.23 -5.19 -6.36
C SER A 69 -0.32 -6.67 -6.76
N PRO A 70 -1.49 -7.17 -7.15
CA PRO A 70 -1.65 -8.56 -7.57
C PRO A 70 -0.72 -8.96 -8.73
N GLU A 71 -0.51 -8.10 -9.70
CA GLU A 71 0.28 -8.36 -10.91
C GLU A 71 1.77 -7.97 -10.77
N CYS A 72 2.21 -7.55 -9.57
CA CYS A 72 3.57 -7.13 -9.31
C CYS A 72 4.47 -8.34 -9.00
N GLU A 73 5.44 -8.63 -9.85
CA GLU A 73 6.38 -9.76 -9.67
C GLU A 73 7.20 -9.67 -8.38
N ASP A 74 7.70 -8.47 -8.04
CA ASP A 74 8.41 -8.21 -6.78
C ASP A 74 7.53 -8.47 -5.56
N CYS A 75 6.24 -8.15 -5.65
CA CYS A 75 5.27 -8.39 -4.59
C CYS A 75 5.03 -9.90 -4.41
N GLN A 76 4.93 -10.64 -5.51
CA GLN A 76 4.79 -12.10 -5.48
C GLN A 76 6.03 -12.76 -4.86
N ALA A 77 7.24 -12.33 -5.28
CA ALA A 77 8.49 -12.82 -4.72
C ALA A 77 8.59 -12.53 -3.21
N LEU A 78 8.18 -11.33 -2.77
CA LEU A 78 8.16 -10.95 -1.36
C LEU A 78 7.18 -11.82 -0.56
N LYS A 79 5.92 -11.96 -1.00
CA LYS A 79 4.91 -12.82 -0.36
C LYS A 79 5.43 -14.25 -0.19
N LYS A 80 6.01 -14.82 -1.25
CA LYS A 80 6.61 -16.16 -1.23
C LYS A 80 7.78 -16.28 -0.25
N LYS A 81 8.64 -15.26 -0.15
CA LYS A 81 9.76 -15.24 0.82
C LYS A 81 9.23 -15.15 2.25
N MET A 82 8.27 -14.29 2.50
CA MET A 82 7.70 -14.07 3.82
C MET A 82 6.91 -15.30 4.31
N SER A 83 6.10 -15.93 3.46
CA SER A 83 5.33 -17.14 3.82
C SER A 83 6.20 -18.33 4.23
N LYS A 84 7.45 -18.39 3.75
CA LYS A 84 8.43 -19.43 4.11
C LYS A 84 9.25 -19.12 5.39
N SER A 85 9.09 -17.92 5.96
CA SER A 85 9.84 -17.51 7.13
C SER A 85 9.30 -18.17 8.39
N LYS A 86 10.03 -19.15 8.94
CA LYS A 86 9.67 -19.82 10.18
C LYS A 86 9.47 -18.85 11.34
N LYS A 87 10.34 -17.82 11.45
CA LYS A 87 10.24 -16.79 12.48
C LYS A 87 8.95 -16.00 12.36
N LEU A 88 8.58 -15.58 11.12
CA LEU A 88 7.38 -14.80 10.88
C LEU A 88 6.12 -15.62 11.20
N ASN A 89 6.08 -16.86 10.71
CA ASN A 89 4.95 -17.76 10.99
C ASN A 89 4.79 -18.02 12.49
N SER A 90 5.90 -18.25 13.22
CA SER A 90 5.84 -18.42 14.69
C SER A 90 5.25 -17.18 15.40
N LEU A 91 5.61 -15.97 14.99
CA LEU A 91 5.03 -14.73 15.56
C LEU A 91 3.53 -14.62 15.29
N ILE A 92 3.07 -15.04 14.10
CA ILE A 92 1.64 -15.05 13.76
C ILE A 92 0.90 -16.11 14.58
N GLU A 93 1.42 -17.33 14.63
CA GLU A 93 0.83 -18.47 15.37
C GLU A 93 0.74 -18.20 16.86
N ASN A 94 1.73 -17.51 17.44
CA ASN A 94 1.73 -17.12 18.86
C ASN A 94 0.83 -15.90 19.15
N GLY A 95 0.22 -15.28 18.13
CA GLY A 95 -0.60 -14.08 18.32
C GLY A 95 0.22 -12.83 18.68
N GLU A 96 1.50 -12.79 18.33
CA GLU A 96 2.38 -11.64 18.56
C GLU A 96 2.40 -10.64 17.39
N LEU A 97 2.00 -11.10 16.18
CA LEU A 97 1.99 -10.33 14.96
C LEU A 97 0.77 -10.66 14.10
N THR A 98 0.14 -9.63 13.57
CA THR A 98 -0.85 -9.75 12.50
C THR A 98 -0.24 -9.21 11.20
N ILE A 99 -0.46 -9.89 10.07
CA ILE A 99 -0.09 -9.34 8.75
C ILE A 99 -1.35 -8.90 8.03
N LEU A 100 -1.38 -7.63 7.63
CA LEU A 100 -2.41 -7.01 6.80
C LEU A 100 -1.83 -6.74 5.42
N ALA A 101 -2.24 -7.52 4.42
CA ALA A 101 -1.89 -7.29 3.02
C ALA A 101 -2.98 -6.42 2.38
N VAL A 102 -2.59 -5.28 1.85
CA VAL A 102 -3.51 -4.30 1.24
C VAL A 102 -3.12 -4.07 -0.21
N ALA A 103 -4.05 -4.28 -1.12
CA ALA A 103 -3.90 -3.91 -2.53
C ALA A 103 -4.53 -2.52 -2.76
N PRO A 104 -3.73 -1.44 -2.84
CA PRO A 104 -4.24 -0.11 -3.11
C PRO A 104 -4.56 0.04 -4.60
N GLU A 105 -5.58 0.88 -4.89
CA GLU A 105 -5.96 1.28 -6.27
C GLU A 105 -6.20 0.10 -7.23
N VAL A 106 -6.71 -1.02 -6.70
CA VAL A 106 -6.99 -2.23 -7.48
C VAL A 106 -8.49 -2.38 -7.68
N GLU A 107 -8.91 -2.66 -8.92
CA GLU A 107 -10.28 -3.01 -9.21
C GLU A 107 -10.72 -4.25 -8.41
N PRO A 108 -11.91 -4.23 -7.77
CA PRO A 108 -12.38 -5.35 -6.95
C PRO A 108 -12.34 -6.71 -7.66
N SER A 109 -12.64 -6.73 -8.96
CA SER A 109 -12.60 -7.95 -9.79
C SER A 109 -11.18 -8.51 -9.95
N LEU A 110 -10.17 -7.65 -10.04
CA LEU A 110 -8.78 -8.07 -10.13
C LEU A 110 -8.28 -8.58 -8.77
N TRP A 111 -8.66 -7.93 -7.67
CA TRP A 111 -8.35 -8.41 -6.33
C TRP A 111 -9.00 -9.79 -6.08
N GLU A 112 -10.27 -9.96 -6.41
CA GLU A 112 -11.00 -11.22 -6.26
C GLU A 112 -10.33 -12.37 -7.04
N LYS A 113 -9.87 -12.11 -8.27
CA LYS A 113 -9.14 -13.09 -9.11
C LYS A 113 -7.84 -13.59 -8.47
N HIS A 114 -7.15 -12.73 -7.70
CA HIS A 114 -5.81 -13.01 -7.14
C HIS A 114 -5.80 -13.16 -5.61
N LYS A 115 -6.95 -13.16 -4.95
CA LYS A 115 -7.01 -13.18 -3.47
C LYS A 115 -6.35 -14.42 -2.85
N ASP A 116 -6.42 -15.55 -3.51
CA ASP A 116 -5.86 -16.82 -3.04
C ASP A 116 -4.32 -16.90 -3.15
N GLU A 117 -3.68 -15.91 -3.79
CA GLU A 117 -2.23 -15.80 -3.88
C GLU A 117 -1.60 -15.18 -2.62
N VAL A 118 -2.41 -14.67 -1.70
CA VAL A 118 -1.97 -14.18 -0.40
C VAL A 118 -2.01 -15.32 0.60
N PRO A 119 -0.97 -15.50 1.46
CA PRO A 119 -0.97 -16.57 2.46
C PRO A 119 -2.22 -16.54 3.35
N GLN A 120 -2.84 -17.70 3.58
CA GLN A 120 -4.12 -17.83 4.31
C GLN A 120 -4.08 -17.32 5.77
N ASN A 121 -2.90 -17.30 6.40
CA ASN A 121 -2.71 -16.77 7.75
C ASN A 121 -2.51 -15.25 7.79
N TRP A 122 -2.67 -14.56 6.65
CA TRP A 122 -2.67 -13.10 6.54
C TRP A 122 -4.09 -12.60 6.34
N ILE A 123 -4.33 -11.34 6.70
CA ILE A 123 -5.55 -10.63 6.32
C ILE A 123 -5.30 -10.03 4.94
N ASN A 124 -5.99 -10.56 3.92
CA ASN A 124 -5.95 -10.02 2.58
C ASN A 124 -7.05 -8.98 2.38
N SER A 125 -6.73 -7.85 1.78
CA SER A 125 -7.65 -6.72 1.61
C SER A 125 -7.30 -5.83 0.42
N TYR A 126 -8.21 -4.94 0.08
CA TYR A 126 -8.03 -3.85 -0.86
C TYR A 126 -8.64 -2.57 -0.29
N CYS A 127 -8.39 -1.42 -0.90
CA CYS A 127 -9.00 -0.16 -0.50
C CYS A 127 -9.86 0.42 -1.64
N GLU A 128 -11.00 1.01 -1.28
CA GLU A 128 -11.84 1.80 -2.20
C GLU A 128 -11.42 3.28 -2.17
N ASP A 129 -11.21 3.81 -0.96
CA ASP A 129 -10.66 5.15 -0.75
C ASP A 129 -9.20 5.01 -0.30
N CYS A 130 -8.30 5.11 -1.26
CA CYS A 130 -6.88 4.92 -1.04
C CYS A 130 -6.12 6.22 -0.76
N GLU A 131 -6.79 7.37 -0.68
CA GLU A 131 -6.14 8.66 -0.48
C GLU A 131 -5.24 8.70 0.77
N PRO A 132 -5.67 8.22 1.96
CA PRO A 132 -4.78 8.18 3.14
C PRO A 132 -3.56 7.28 2.92
N ILE A 133 -3.71 6.18 2.15
CA ILE A 133 -2.63 5.25 1.86
C ILE A 133 -1.61 5.90 0.91
N THR A 134 -2.09 6.46 -0.20
CA THR A 134 -1.21 7.06 -1.23
C THR A 134 -0.50 8.32 -0.74
N LYS A 135 -1.12 9.07 0.16
CA LYS A 135 -0.50 10.27 0.75
C LYS A 135 0.53 9.98 1.83
N SER A 136 0.31 8.94 2.65
CA SER A 136 1.04 8.76 3.90
C SER A 136 1.89 7.49 3.98
N TYR A 137 1.68 6.52 3.09
CA TYR A 137 2.33 5.22 3.19
C TYR A 137 3.12 4.81 1.96
N ILE A 138 2.57 5.04 0.76
CA ILE A 138 3.15 4.46 -0.46
C ILE A 138 3.38 5.47 -1.57
N TRP A 139 4.46 5.26 -2.27
CA TRP A 139 4.82 5.80 -3.58
C TRP A 139 5.17 4.68 -4.58
N THR A 140 5.34 3.45 -4.10
CA THR A 140 5.60 2.24 -4.89
C THR A 140 5.19 1.00 -4.11
N VAL A 141 5.03 -0.15 -4.81
CA VAL A 141 4.81 -1.46 -4.19
C VAL A 141 5.93 -2.43 -4.61
N PRO A 142 6.31 -3.38 -3.76
CA PRO A 142 5.83 -3.58 -2.40
C PRO A 142 6.42 -2.56 -1.40
N THR A 143 5.59 -2.08 -0.49
CA THR A 143 6.00 -1.25 0.65
C THR A 143 5.53 -1.89 1.96
N LEU A 144 6.34 -1.82 3.01
CA LEU A 144 6.05 -2.45 4.30
C LEU A 144 6.12 -1.43 5.44
N PHE A 145 5.16 -1.54 6.37
CA PHE A 145 5.15 -0.80 7.62
C PHE A 145 4.89 -1.75 8.79
N LEU A 146 5.73 -1.69 9.82
CA LEU A 146 5.45 -2.32 11.09
C LEU A 146 4.84 -1.29 12.03
N ILE A 147 3.62 -1.51 12.47
CA ILE A 147 2.85 -0.60 13.32
C ILE A 147 2.58 -1.30 14.66
N SER A 148 2.86 -0.61 15.76
CA SER A 148 2.60 -1.13 17.09
C SER A 148 1.10 -1.21 17.38
N LYS A 149 0.72 -2.04 18.35
CA LYS A 149 -0.64 -2.08 18.88
C LYS A 149 -1.11 -0.70 19.40
N ASP A 150 -0.19 0.19 19.74
CA ASP A 150 -0.44 1.56 20.22
C ASP A 150 -0.44 2.59 19.08
N LYS A 151 -0.59 2.12 17.83
CA LYS A 151 -0.70 2.96 16.62
C LYS A 151 0.59 3.72 16.23
N ILE A 152 1.75 3.30 16.72
CA ILE A 152 3.03 3.93 16.39
C ILE A 152 3.75 3.18 15.27
N VAL A 153 4.30 3.91 14.30
CA VAL A 153 5.16 3.34 13.26
C VAL A 153 6.50 2.90 13.87
N LEU A 154 6.71 1.59 13.96
CA LEU A 154 7.94 1.00 14.50
C LEU A 154 9.04 0.85 13.45
N ASN A 155 8.66 0.57 12.21
CA ASN A 155 9.59 0.40 11.10
C ASN A 155 8.87 0.57 9.76
N ARG A 156 9.65 0.93 8.72
CA ARG A 156 9.18 1.08 7.34
C ARG A 156 10.28 0.72 6.36
N ASP A 157 9.93 0.43 5.10
CA ASP A 157 10.86 0.24 3.97
C ASP A 157 12.01 -0.71 4.23
N PHE A 158 11.72 -1.92 4.67
CA PHE A 158 12.74 -2.94 4.95
C PHE A 158 13.72 -3.22 3.78
N LYS A 159 13.37 -2.84 2.54
CA LYS A 159 14.26 -2.99 1.35
C LYS A 159 15.44 -2.01 1.34
N HIS A 160 15.35 -0.84 1.97
CA HIS A 160 16.40 0.19 1.90
C HIS A 160 17.60 -0.09 2.82
N ARG A 161 17.45 -0.89 3.86
CA ARG A 161 18.54 -1.20 4.80
C ARG A 161 19.65 -2.07 4.21
N GLU A 162 19.33 -2.90 3.21
CA GLU A 162 20.34 -3.77 2.58
C GLU A 162 21.19 -3.03 1.53
N ARG A 163 20.66 -2.00 0.87
CA ARG A 163 21.41 -1.22 -0.14
C ARG A 163 22.46 -0.27 0.45
N ASN A 164 22.25 0.26 1.65
CA ASN A 164 23.19 1.17 2.30
C ASN A 164 24.35 0.47 3.04
N LYS A 165 24.40 -0.86 3.04
CA LYS A 165 25.53 -1.63 3.62
C LYS A 165 26.67 -1.88 2.65
N TYR A 166 26.51 -1.54 1.37
CA TYR A 166 27.48 -1.83 0.30
C TYR A 166 27.91 -0.58 -0.51
N ASN A 167 27.65 0.65 0.02
CA ASN A 167 28.23 1.88 -0.50
C ASN A 167 29.15 2.53 0.53
#